data_d2ddea2b3f1b5a09c4dcbc94e64926dd
#
_entry.id   d2ddea2b3f1b5a09c4dcbc94e64926dd
#
_cell.length_a   1.000
_cell.length_b   1.000
_cell.length_c   1.000
_cell.angle_alpha   90.00
_cell.angle_beta   90.00
_cell.angle_gamma   90.00
#
_symmetry.space_group_name_H-M   'P 1'
#
loop_
_entity.id
_entity.type
_entity.pdbx_description
1 polymer ?
#
loop_
_entity_poly.entity_id
_entity_poly.type
_entity_poly.pdbx_seq_one_letter_code
_entity_poly.pdbx_strand_id
1 'polypeptide(L)'
;MKAKILIIDDDNSLRRVLEYNLQEEGYDVKAASSGEEGLYWFGQSKPDLVITDMKMTGMDGLMVLKSIKERSPETLVIIITAFGTVDVAVEAMKSGAYDYITKPFNRDELKLTVKKALQFNGLTEENKRLKSELTDKADFRTIVGSSKEMEKVFDVIRKVADTEAAILITGESGTGKELVARSIHNNSARRDAPFVAINCASIPRDLLESELFGHVKGSFTGAIKDKMGKFQAAEGGTLFLDEVGELPLELQPKLLRALQEKEVEAVGGTKTQKLDVRVVSATNLDIDKAIANGTFREDLYYRLGVIPIHLPPLRERRKDIPLLIRYFCGKHGSDMVSFDKDALHTLVMYPWPGNVRELENTVERLLIMRNGDVIGVDELPEKFLDNGVSGSAVITLPDEGYSLEQLEREVVVQALERNHWNQTAAARFLRIPRHTLIYRLEKYSIEVQSK
;
A
#
# COMPACT_ATOMS: atom_id res chain seq x y z
N MET A 1 17.52 -13.54 -21.69
CA MET A 1 17.14 -14.57 -22.69
C MET A 1 17.09 -13.89 -24.06
N LYS A 2 17.30 -14.64 -25.16
CA LYS A 2 17.11 -14.09 -26.53
C LYS A 2 15.61 -14.03 -26.80
N ALA A 3 15.12 -12.93 -27.38
CA ALA A 3 13.70 -12.81 -27.76
C ALA A 3 13.38 -13.83 -28.86
N LYS A 4 12.22 -14.48 -28.76
CA LYS A 4 11.75 -15.51 -29.66
C LYS A 4 10.83 -14.90 -30.73
N ILE A 5 11.14 -15.11 -31.99
CA ILE A 5 10.37 -14.61 -33.11
C ILE A 5 9.88 -15.78 -33.98
N LEU A 6 8.59 -15.79 -34.28
CA LEU A 6 8.00 -16.73 -35.21
C LEU A 6 7.71 -16.03 -36.54
N ILE A 7 8.24 -16.56 -37.62
CA ILE A 7 8.03 -16.09 -39.02
C ILE A 7 7.06 -17.06 -39.69
N ILE A 8 6.04 -16.54 -40.37
CA ILE A 8 5.07 -17.33 -41.13
C ILE A 8 4.95 -16.71 -42.53
N ASP A 9 5.48 -17.39 -43.53
CA ASP A 9 5.45 -16.93 -44.92
C ASP A 9 5.56 -18.14 -45.83
N ASP A 10 4.76 -18.26 -46.88
CA ASP A 10 4.80 -19.38 -47.82
C ASP A 10 5.91 -19.23 -48.89
N ASP A 11 6.45 -18.02 -49.07
CA ASP A 11 7.64 -17.77 -49.92
C ASP A 11 8.93 -18.23 -49.21
N ASN A 12 9.48 -19.35 -49.65
CA ASN A 12 10.70 -19.94 -49.10
C ASN A 12 11.92 -18.98 -49.17
N SER A 13 12.03 -18.16 -50.23
CA SER A 13 13.16 -17.24 -50.40
C SER A 13 13.09 -16.09 -49.40
N LEU A 14 11.92 -15.47 -49.28
CA LEU A 14 11.69 -14.39 -48.35
C LEU A 14 11.79 -14.86 -46.88
N ARG A 15 11.21 -16.03 -46.57
CA ARG A 15 11.29 -16.63 -45.22
C ARG A 15 12.73 -16.84 -44.79
N ARG A 16 13.62 -17.36 -45.65
CA ARG A 16 15.04 -17.55 -45.36
C ARG A 16 15.77 -16.20 -45.15
N VAL A 17 15.45 -15.19 -45.93
CA VAL A 17 16.04 -13.85 -45.79
C VAL A 17 15.62 -13.21 -44.45
N LEU A 18 14.36 -13.33 -44.07
CA LEU A 18 13.85 -12.84 -42.79
C LEU A 18 14.53 -13.56 -41.63
N GLU A 19 14.59 -14.89 -41.70
CA GLU A 19 15.23 -15.74 -40.70
C GLU A 19 16.70 -15.36 -40.50
N TYR A 20 17.45 -15.28 -41.58
CA TYR A 20 18.87 -14.88 -41.55
C TYR A 20 19.09 -13.50 -40.95
N ASN A 21 18.32 -12.48 -41.39
CA ASN A 21 18.46 -11.12 -40.92
C ASN A 21 18.15 -10.98 -39.40
N LEU A 22 17.17 -11.70 -38.89
CA LEU A 22 16.78 -11.63 -37.48
C LEU A 22 17.69 -12.49 -36.58
N GLN A 23 18.22 -13.61 -37.09
CA GLN A 23 19.23 -14.40 -36.38
C GLN A 23 20.55 -13.63 -36.24
N GLU A 24 20.96 -12.86 -37.26
CA GLU A 24 22.13 -11.97 -37.19
C GLU A 24 21.99 -10.89 -36.10
N GLU A 25 20.77 -10.41 -35.85
CA GLU A 25 20.48 -9.48 -34.75
C GLU A 25 20.43 -10.18 -33.36
N GLY A 26 20.64 -11.49 -33.32
CA GLY A 26 20.73 -12.25 -32.08
C GLY A 26 19.41 -12.80 -31.55
N TYR A 27 18.32 -12.72 -32.32
CA TYR A 27 17.02 -13.29 -31.93
C TYR A 27 16.98 -14.81 -32.11
N ASP A 28 16.13 -15.49 -31.36
CA ASP A 28 15.79 -16.91 -31.51
C ASP A 28 14.61 -17.01 -32.49
N VAL A 29 14.90 -17.41 -33.73
CA VAL A 29 13.93 -17.34 -34.84
C VAL A 29 13.48 -18.72 -35.21
N LYS A 30 12.18 -18.92 -35.30
CA LYS A 30 11.50 -20.08 -35.84
C LYS A 30 10.69 -19.69 -37.06
N ALA A 31 10.71 -20.54 -38.11
CA ALA A 31 10.03 -20.25 -39.35
C ALA A 31 8.99 -21.35 -39.68
N ALA A 32 7.87 -20.95 -40.24
CA ALA A 32 6.76 -21.79 -40.70
C ALA A 32 6.39 -21.45 -42.11
N SER A 33 6.00 -22.45 -42.92
CA SER A 33 5.67 -22.34 -44.32
C SER A 33 4.19 -22.12 -44.61
N SER A 34 3.34 -22.21 -43.59
CA SER A 34 1.89 -21.98 -43.70
C SER A 34 1.30 -21.45 -42.39
N GLY A 35 0.10 -20.90 -42.47
CA GLY A 35 -0.62 -20.41 -41.27
C GLY A 35 -0.87 -21.49 -40.24
N GLU A 36 -1.23 -22.70 -40.69
CA GLU A 36 -1.49 -23.87 -39.82
C GLU A 36 -0.22 -24.32 -39.09
N GLU A 37 0.91 -24.42 -39.80
CA GLU A 37 2.21 -24.71 -39.21
C GLU A 37 2.63 -23.62 -38.22
N GLY A 38 2.38 -22.36 -38.57
CA GLY A 38 2.65 -21.22 -37.72
C GLY A 38 1.88 -21.27 -36.41
N LEU A 39 0.57 -21.56 -36.45
CA LEU A 39 -0.26 -21.71 -35.25
C LEU A 39 0.16 -22.91 -34.39
N TYR A 40 0.62 -23.99 -35.00
CA TYR A 40 1.20 -25.13 -34.26
C TYR A 40 2.45 -24.70 -33.47
N TRP A 41 3.41 -24.03 -34.16
CA TRP A 41 4.63 -23.57 -33.50
C TRP A 41 4.37 -22.46 -32.48
N PHE A 42 3.38 -21.59 -32.70
CA PHE A 42 2.94 -20.59 -31.72
C PHE A 42 2.54 -21.24 -30.40
N GLY A 43 1.75 -22.32 -30.45
CA GLY A 43 1.35 -23.06 -29.23
C GLY A 43 2.51 -23.72 -28.49
N GLN A 44 3.57 -24.15 -29.22
CA GLN A 44 4.70 -24.86 -28.62
C GLN A 44 5.81 -23.93 -28.09
N SER A 45 6.12 -22.84 -28.81
CA SER A 45 7.30 -22.01 -28.53
C SER A 45 7.00 -20.75 -27.74
N LYS A 46 5.74 -20.32 -27.68
CA LYS A 46 5.29 -19.05 -27.09
C LYS A 46 6.20 -17.88 -27.50
N PRO A 47 6.17 -17.45 -28.77
CA PRO A 47 7.05 -16.40 -29.27
C PRO A 47 6.66 -15.04 -28.68
N ASP A 48 7.67 -14.14 -28.51
CA ASP A 48 7.50 -12.76 -28.07
C ASP A 48 6.93 -11.88 -29.19
N LEU A 49 7.16 -12.28 -30.46
CA LEU A 49 6.72 -11.57 -31.66
C LEU A 49 6.41 -12.57 -32.76
N VAL A 50 5.33 -12.35 -33.49
CA VAL A 50 5.00 -13.09 -34.71
C VAL A 50 5.07 -12.13 -35.91
N ILE A 51 5.69 -12.59 -36.97
CA ILE A 51 5.73 -11.88 -38.29
C ILE A 51 5.03 -12.81 -39.28
N THR A 52 3.95 -12.37 -39.90
CA THR A 52 3.21 -13.18 -40.86
C THR A 52 3.01 -12.47 -42.17
N ASP A 53 3.15 -13.19 -43.29
CA ASP A 53 2.68 -12.65 -44.56
C ASP A 53 1.17 -12.55 -44.60
N MET A 54 0.67 -11.53 -45.24
CA MET A 54 -0.77 -11.31 -45.38
C MET A 54 -1.41 -12.34 -46.32
N LYS A 55 -0.77 -12.63 -47.47
CA LYS A 55 -1.31 -13.50 -48.49
C LYS A 55 -0.54 -14.82 -48.52
N MET A 56 -1.11 -15.84 -47.97
CA MET A 56 -0.59 -17.21 -47.98
C MET A 56 -1.64 -18.18 -48.52
N THR A 57 -1.15 -19.27 -49.09
CA THR A 57 -2.02 -20.36 -49.55
C THR A 57 -2.70 -21.04 -48.37
N GLY A 58 -4.01 -21.20 -48.38
CA GLY A 58 -4.79 -21.78 -47.28
C GLY A 58 -5.20 -20.75 -46.23
N MET A 59 -4.59 -20.75 -45.07
CA MET A 59 -4.85 -19.79 -44.00
C MET A 59 -4.05 -18.50 -44.22
N ASP A 60 -4.71 -17.38 -44.45
CA ASP A 60 -4.08 -16.07 -44.66
C ASP A 60 -3.58 -15.44 -43.34
N GLY A 61 -2.76 -14.38 -43.45
CA GLY A 61 -2.18 -13.69 -42.30
C GLY A 61 -3.20 -13.02 -41.38
N LEU A 62 -4.36 -12.64 -41.88
CA LEU A 62 -5.44 -12.05 -41.05
C LEU A 62 -6.12 -13.12 -40.19
N MET A 63 -6.31 -14.32 -40.73
CA MET A 63 -6.84 -15.47 -40.00
C MET A 63 -5.85 -15.91 -38.90
N VAL A 64 -4.53 -15.91 -39.24
CA VAL A 64 -3.46 -16.17 -38.26
C VAL A 64 -3.49 -15.15 -37.15
N LEU A 65 -3.54 -13.85 -37.47
CA LEU A 65 -3.63 -12.77 -36.50
C LEU A 65 -4.83 -12.95 -35.53
N LYS A 66 -6.04 -13.18 -36.08
CA LYS A 66 -7.25 -13.38 -35.28
C LYS A 66 -7.11 -14.57 -34.33
N SER A 67 -6.61 -15.70 -34.85
CA SER A 67 -6.39 -16.92 -34.04
C SER A 67 -5.36 -16.72 -32.93
N ILE A 68 -4.30 -15.95 -33.18
CA ILE A 68 -3.30 -15.60 -32.17
C ILE A 68 -3.92 -14.69 -31.10
N LYS A 69 -4.65 -13.64 -31.53
CA LYS A 69 -5.28 -12.69 -30.60
C LYS A 69 -6.38 -13.31 -29.74
N GLU A 70 -7.10 -14.30 -30.23
CA GLU A 70 -8.05 -15.09 -29.43
C GLU A 70 -7.37 -15.92 -28.34
N ARG A 71 -6.19 -16.50 -28.66
CA ARG A 71 -5.44 -17.35 -27.70
C ARG A 71 -4.55 -16.57 -26.76
N SER A 72 -3.96 -15.50 -27.24
CA SER A 72 -3.03 -14.62 -26.52
C SER A 72 -3.16 -13.17 -27.01
N PRO A 73 -4.07 -12.38 -26.45
CA PRO A 73 -4.31 -10.99 -26.87
C PRO A 73 -3.07 -10.09 -26.83
N GLU A 74 -2.12 -10.44 -25.99
CA GLU A 74 -0.92 -9.65 -25.72
C GLU A 74 0.22 -9.90 -26.71
N THR A 75 0.23 -11.04 -27.40
CA THR A 75 1.30 -11.36 -28.37
C THR A 75 1.32 -10.34 -29.49
N LEU A 76 2.50 -9.76 -29.73
CA LEU A 76 2.67 -8.78 -30.82
C LEU A 76 2.72 -9.50 -32.16
N VAL A 77 1.98 -8.98 -33.14
CA VAL A 77 1.96 -9.51 -34.50
C VAL A 77 2.23 -8.39 -35.50
N ILE A 78 3.23 -8.57 -36.33
CA ILE A 78 3.55 -7.71 -37.47
C ILE A 78 3.08 -8.43 -38.75
N ILE A 79 2.40 -7.71 -39.62
CA ILE A 79 1.94 -8.23 -40.89
C ILE A 79 2.82 -7.70 -42.01
N ILE A 80 3.28 -8.60 -42.89
CA ILE A 80 3.96 -8.22 -44.14
C ILE A 80 2.92 -8.24 -45.27
N THR A 81 2.82 -7.17 -46.05
CA THR A 81 1.81 -7.05 -47.10
C THR A 81 2.39 -6.53 -48.41
N ALA A 82 1.82 -6.89 -49.55
CA ALA A 82 2.23 -6.36 -50.87
C ALA A 82 1.73 -4.92 -51.05
N PHE A 83 2.46 -4.15 -51.87
CA PHE A 83 2.16 -2.77 -52.21
C PHE A 83 0.72 -2.61 -52.80
N GLY A 84 -0.07 -1.66 -52.27
CA GLY A 84 -1.32 -1.22 -52.89
C GLY A 84 -2.62 -1.45 -52.15
N THR A 85 -2.63 -1.91 -50.90
CA THR A 85 -3.87 -2.18 -50.14
C THR A 85 -3.87 -1.48 -48.79
N VAL A 86 -4.05 -0.15 -48.79
CA VAL A 86 -4.22 0.64 -47.56
C VAL A 86 -5.42 0.07 -46.73
N ASP A 87 -6.46 -0.37 -47.40
CA ASP A 87 -7.67 -0.96 -46.77
C ASP A 87 -7.32 -2.23 -45.99
N VAL A 88 -6.44 -3.08 -46.52
CA VAL A 88 -6.04 -4.35 -45.85
C VAL A 88 -5.11 -4.07 -44.66
N ALA A 89 -4.23 -3.08 -44.74
CA ALA A 89 -3.42 -2.65 -43.61
C ALA A 89 -4.27 -2.08 -42.50
N VAL A 90 -5.29 -1.27 -42.84
CA VAL A 90 -6.26 -0.74 -41.89
C VAL A 90 -7.07 -1.86 -41.21
N GLU A 91 -7.47 -2.88 -41.96
CA GLU A 91 -8.17 -4.05 -41.41
C GLU A 91 -7.31 -4.85 -40.44
N ALA A 92 -6.03 -5.04 -40.77
CA ALA A 92 -5.06 -5.69 -39.90
C ALA A 92 -4.88 -4.95 -38.58
N MET A 93 -4.73 -3.61 -38.64
CA MET A 93 -4.63 -2.78 -37.43
C MET A 93 -5.90 -2.81 -36.58
N LYS A 94 -7.08 -2.76 -37.21
CA LYS A 94 -8.37 -2.94 -36.51
C LYS A 94 -8.52 -4.32 -35.87
N SER A 95 -7.90 -5.34 -36.45
CA SER A 95 -7.91 -6.71 -35.92
C SER A 95 -6.84 -6.96 -34.86
N GLY A 96 -6.07 -5.91 -34.46
CA GLY A 96 -5.12 -5.97 -33.35
C GLY A 96 -3.67 -6.28 -33.74
N ALA A 97 -3.29 -6.09 -35.03
CA ALA A 97 -1.88 -6.11 -35.39
C ALA A 97 -1.13 -4.96 -34.68
N TYR A 98 0.13 -5.22 -34.29
CA TYR A 98 0.98 -4.19 -33.71
C TYR A 98 1.44 -3.19 -34.77
N ASP A 99 1.87 -3.69 -35.94
CA ASP A 99 2.31 -2.89 -37.04
C ASP A 99 2.22 -3.71 -38.34
N TYR A 100 2.50 -3.07 -39.49
CA TYR A 100 2.63 -3.73 -40.79
C TYR A 100 3.85 -3.24 -41.55
N ILE A 101 4.36 -4.08 -42.45
CA ILE A 101 5.51 -3.77 -43.31
C ILE A 101 5.11 -4.02 -44.78
N THR A 102 5.33 -3.06 -45.68
CA THR A 102 4.97 -3.20 -47.09
C THR A 102 6.09 -3.78 -47.91
N LYS A 103 5.81 -4.77 -48.77
CA LYS A 103 6.77 -5.30 -49.77
C LYS A 103 6.85 -4.32 -50.99
N PRO A 104 8.03 -3.97 -51.50
CA PRO A 104 9.36 -4.36 -51.01
C PRO A 104 9.80 -3.51 -49.83
N PHE A 105 10.39 -4.13 -48.80
CA PHE A 105 10.95 -3.48 -47.63
C PHE A 105 12.47 -3.67 -47.57
N ASN A 106 13.15 -2.75 -46.94
CA ASN A 106 14.58 -2.89 -46.69
C ASN A 106 14.88 -3.52 -45.34
N ARG A 107 16.11 -3.98 -45.14
CA ARG A 107 16.59 -4.63 -43.94
C ARG A 107 16.45 -3.72 -42.69
N ASP A 108 16.72 -2.42 -42.83
CA ASP A 108 16.72 -1.50 -41.72
C ASP A 108 15.31 -1.20 -41.23
N GLU A 109 14.32 -1.13 -42.12
CA GLU A 109 12.90 -0.99 -41.79
C GLU A 109 12.39 -2.19 -40.97
N LEU A 110 12.69 -3.42 -41.43
CA LEU A 110 12.36 -4.63 -40.70
C LEU A 110 12.96 -4.62 -39.28
N LYS A 111 14.29 -4.35 -39.20
CA LYS A 111 14.99 -4.32 -37.90
C LYS A 111 14.42 -3.27 -36.97
N LEU A 112 14.13 -2.08 -37.46
CA LEU A 112 13.59 -0.98 -36.67
C LEU A 112 12.19 -1.34 -36.09
N THR A 113 11.32 -1.90 -36.95
CA THR A 113 9.96 -2.28 -36.55
C THR A 113 9.98 -3.40 -35.53
N VAL A 114 10.77 -4.45 -35.75
CA VAL A 114 10.96 -5.55 -34.80
C VAL A 114 11.52 -5.07 -33.48
N LYS A 115 12.53 -4.21 -33.48
CA LYS A 115 13.12 -3.64 -32.28
C LYS A 115 12.13 -2.81 -31.49
N LYS A 116 11.32 -1.97 -32.14
CA LYS A 116 10.26 -1.19 -31.48
C LYS A 116 9.20 -2.10 -30.84
N ALA A 117 8.77 -3.15 -31.58
CA ALA A 117 7.80 -4.12 -31.06
C ALA A 117 8.31 -4.81 -29.78
N LEU A 118 9.53 -5.34 -29.81
CA LEU A 118 10.12 -6.02 -28.66
C LEU A 118 10.40 -5.08 -27.47
N GLN A 119 10.78 -3.82 -27.72
CA GLN A 119 10.91 -2.82 -26.66
C GLN A 119 9.56 -2.51 -26.00
N PHE A 120 8.50 -2.38 -26.79
CA PHE A 120 7.13 -2.18 -26.28
C PHE A 120 6.69 -3.37 -25.41
N ASN A 121 6.95 -4.60 -25.85
CA ASN A 121 6.65 -5.81 -25.08
C ASN A 121 7.42 -5.82 -23.76
N GLY A 122 8.72 -5.53 -23.77
CA GLY A 122 9.55 -5.48 -22.57
C GLY A 122 9.06 -4.46 -21.55
N LEU A 123 8.67 -3.25 -21.97
CA LEU A 123 8.11 -2.22 -21.10
C LEU A 123 6.75 -2.63 -20.52
N THR A 124 5.92 -3.32 -21.29
CA THR A 124 4.61 -3.81 -20.85
C THR A 124 4.77 -4.93 -19.82
N GLU A 125 5.66 -5.87 -20.05
CA GLU A 125 6.02 -6.95 -19.12
C GLU A 125 6.62 -6.41 -17.81
N GLU A 126 7.53 -5.45 -17.90
CA GLU A 126 8.13 -4.82 -16.73
C GLU A 126 7.11 -4.01 -15.93
N ASN A 127 6.21 -3.30 -16.60
CA ASN A 127 5.10 -2.60 -15.94
C ASN A 127 4.15 -3.59 -15.24
N LYS A 128 3.85 -4.75 -15.86
CA LYS A 128 3.07 -5.82 -15.22
C LYS A 128 3.80 -6.41 -14.02
N ARG A 129 5.10 -6.68 -14.17
CA ARG A 129 5.93 -7.20 -13.06
C ARG A 129 5.98 -6.21 -11.91
N LEU A 130 6.24 -4.93 -12.18
CA LEU A 130 6.24 -3.88 -11.17
C LEU A 130 4.86 -3.71 -10.52
N LYS A 131 3.79 -3.81 -11.30
CA LYS A 131 2.42 -3.84 -10.76
C LYS A 131 2.18 -5.07 -9.89
N SER A 132 2.58 -6.27 -10.30
CA SER A 132 2.44 -7.48 -9.48
C SER A 132 3.28 -7.42 -8.21
N GLU A 133 4.52 -6.93 -8.27
CA GLU A 133 5.35 -6.70 -7.07
C GLU A 133 4.73 -5.68 -6.11
N LEU A 134 3.99 -4.70 -6.63
CA LEU A 134 3.19 -3.76 -5.83
C LEU A 134 1.89 -4.41 -5.32
N THR A 135 1.29 -5.31 -6.09
CA THR A 135 0.01 -5.97 -5.76
C THR A 135 0.22 -7.14 -4.79
N ASP A 136 1.30 -7.91 -4.92
CA ASP A 136 1.67 -8.97 -3.97
C ASP A 136 1.94 -8.42 -2.56
N LYS A 137 2.24 -7.12 -2.44
CA LYS A 137 2.35 -6.43 -1.15
C LYS A 137 1.00 -6.02 -0.55
N ALA A 138 -0.11 -6.19 -1.24
CA ALA A 138 -1.41 -5.60 -0.84
C ALA A 138 -2.59 -6.58 -0.77
N ASP A 139 -2.34 -7.89 -0.79
CA ASP A 139 -3.37 -8.91 -0.52
C ASP A 139 -3.75 -8.93 0.97
N PHE A 140 -4.91 -9.49 1.35
CA PHE A 140 -5.30 -9.73 2.77
C PHE A 140 -4.18 -10.41 3.58
N ARG A 141 -3.27 -11.14 2.90
CA ARG A 141 -2.05 -11.71 3.49
C ARG A 141 -1.08 -10.67 4.03
N THR A 142 -1.21 -9.40 3.62
CA THR A 142 -0.31 -8.30 4.03
C THR A 142 -0.75 -7.64 5.32
N ILE A 143 -2.03 -7.76 5.71
CA ILE A 143 -2.52 -7.26 7.01
C ILE A 143 -2.43 -8.40 8.01
N VAL A 144 -1.37 -8.40 8.80
CA VAL A 144 -1.13 -9.39 9.83
C VAL A 144 -1.94 -9.07 11.08
N GLY A 145 -2.79 -10.01 11.50
CA GLY A 145 -3.59 -9.91 12.71
C GLY A 145 -4.52 -11.11 12.87
N SER A 146 -4.70 -11.55 14.09
CA SER A 146 -5.60 -12.65 14.48
C SER A 146 -6.43 -12.30 15.73
N SER A 147 -6.31 -11.06 16.21
CA SER A 147 -7.10 -10.57 17.33
C SER A 147 -8.57 -10.39 16.92
N LYS A 148 -9.47 -10.51 17.89
CA LYS A 148 -10.92 -10.30 17.67
C LYS A 148 -11.23 -8.90 17.14
N GLU A 149 -10.43 -7.94 17.52
CA GLU A 149 -10.52 -6.54 17.07
C GLU A 149 -10.21 -6.45 15.57
N MET A 150 -9.16 -7.12 15.11
CA MET A 150 -8.81 -7.16 13.69
C MET A 150 -9.76 -8.02 12.87
N GLU A 151 -10.30 -9.10 13.41
CA GLU A 151 -11.34 -9.92 12.75
C GLU A 151 -12.56 -9.05 12.37
N LYS A 152 -13.01 -8.16 13.26
CA LYS A 152 -14.09 -7.22 12.96
C LYS A 152 -13.74 -6.28 11.81
N VAL A 153 -12.49 -5.79 11.77
CA VAL A 153 -12.00 -4.94 10.68
C VAL A 153 -12.03 -5.71 9.35
N PHE A 154 -11.53 -6.96 9.34
CA PHE A 154 -11.56 -7.81 8.15
C PHE A 154 -12.99 -8.11 7.68
N ASP A 155 -13.92 -8.33 8.59
CA ASP A 155 -15.34 -8.55 8.25
C ASP A 155 -15.96 -7.34 7.58
N VAL A 156 -15.65 -6.13 8.06
CA VAL A 156 -16.11 -4.90 7.41
C VAL A 156 -15.47 -4.75 6.03
N ILE A 157 -14.15 -4.94 5.91
CA ILE A 157 -13.44 -4.86 4.61
C ILE A 157 -14.09 -5.80 3.59
N ARG A 158 -14.38 -7.06 3.95
CA ARG A 158 -15.03 -8.03 3.05
C ARG A 158 -16.41 -7.55 2.57
N LYS A 159 -17.21 -6.95 3.47
CA LYS A 159 -18.56 -6.47 3.14
C LYS A 159 -18.57 -5.25 2.24
N VAL A 160 -17.55 -4.37 2.39
CA VAL A 160 -17.51 -3.09 1.69
C VAL A 160 -16.68 -3.13 0.40
N ALA A 161 -15.89 -4.18 0.18
CA ALA A 161 -14.98 -4.27 -0.94
C ALA A 161 -15.69 -4.01 -2.28
N ASP A 162 -16.80 -4.68 -2.56
CA ASP A 162 -17.54 -4.57 -3.82
C ASP A 162 -18.54 -3.40 -3.87
N THR A 163 -18.53 -2.50 -2.88
CA THR A 163 -19.43 -1.33 -2.88
C THR A 163 -18.74 -0.08 -3.43
N GLU A 164 -19.50 0.87 -3.95
CA GLU A 164 -19.02 2.20 -4.36
C GLU A 164 -19.07 3.24 -3.23
N ALA A 165 -19.38 2.81 -2.01
CA ALA A 165 -19.50 3.71 -0.86
C ALA A 165 -18.14 4.33 -0.50
N ALA A 166 -18.17 5.60 -0.09
CA ALA A 166 -17.02 6.26 0.49
C ALA A 166 -16.71 5.65 1.87
N ILE A 167 -15.44 5.43 2.15
CA ILE A 167 -14.96 4.78 3.38
C ILE A 167 -14.03 5.73 4.11
N LEU A 168 -14.25 5.88 5.42
CA LEU A 168 -13.37 6.64 6.30
C LEU A 168 -12.69 5.70 7.29
N ILE A 169 -11.37 5.60 7.20
CA ILE A 169 -10.54 4.79 8.08
C ILE A 169 -9.97 5.69 9.18
N THR A 170 -10.34 5.43 10.43
CA THR A 170 -9.82 6.16 11.60
C THR A 170 -8.87 5.29 12.40
N GLY A 171 -7.94 5.91 13.10
CA GLY A 171 -6.99 5.21 13.97
C GLY A 171 -5.68 5.98 14.10
N GLU A 172 -4.92 5.68 15.15
CA GLU A 172 -3.66 6.32 15.44
C GLU A 172 -2.65 6.22 14.29
N SER A 173 -1.64 7.10 14.30
CA SER A 173 -0.54 7.02 13.33
C SER A 173 0.18 5.66 13.46
N GLY A 174 0.56 5.07 12.32
CA GLY A 174 1.30 3.80 12.29
C GLY A 174 0.46 2.55 12.52
N THR A 175 -0.88 2.62 12.60
CA THR A 175 -1.75 1.44 12.78
C THR A 175 -1.93 0.59 11.52
N GLY A 176 -1.62 1.13 10.31
CA GLY A 176 -1.73 0.45 9.04
C GLY A 176 -2.93 0.87 8.18
N LYS A 177 -3.43 2.10 8.33
CA LYS A 177 -4.59 2.65 7.58
C LYS A 177 -4.44 2.51 6.07
N GLU A 178 -3.26 2.79 5.51
CA GLU A 178 -3.00 2.63 4.07
C GLU A 178 -3.10 1.17 3.61
N LEU A 179 -2.60 0.21 4.41
CA LEU A 179 -2.72 -1.21 4.08
C LEU A 179 -4.19 -1.66 4.02
N VAL A 180 -5.03 -1.13 4.90
CA VAL A 180 -6.48 -1.37 4.86
C VAL A 180 -7.10 -0.79 3.60
N ALA A 181 -6.76 0.45 3.22
CA ALA A 181 -7.25 1.07 1.99
C ALA A 181 -6.85 0.26 0.74
N ARG A 182 -5.60 -0.19 0.67
CA ARG A 182 -5.12 -1.06 -0.41
C ARG A 182 -5.83 -2.41 -0.43
N SER A 183 -6.08 -3.00 0.73
CA SER A 183 -6.82 -4.26 0.83
C SER A 183 -8.27 -4.10 0.35
N ILE A 184 -8.94 -2.99 0.65
CA ILE A 184 -10.28 -2.68 0.14
C ILE A 184 -10.26 -2.60 -1.39
N HIS A 185 -9.29 -1.88 -1.97
CA HIS A 185 -9.15 -1.76 -3.42
C HIS A 185 -8.89 -3.11 -4.09
N ASN A 186 -7.93 -3.88 -3.59
CA ASN A 186 -7.54 -5.17 -4.19
C ASN A 186 -8.63 -6.25 -4.13
N ASN A 187 -9.55 -6.12 -3.19
CA ASN A 187 -10.70 -7.03 -3.07
C ASN A 187 -11.97 -6.46 -3.72
N SER A 188 -11.87 -5.35 -4.47
CA SER A 188 -13.00 -4.72 -5.14
C SER A 188 -13.08 -5.08 -6.64
N ALA A 189 -14.19 -4.74 -7.27
CA ALA A 189 -14.34 -4.81 -8.73
C ALA A 189 -13.31 -3.92 -9.48
N ARG A 190 -12.71 -2.94 -8.80
CA ARG A 190 -11.73 -1.99 -9.36
C ARG A 190 -10.27 -2.41 -9.12
N ARG A 191 -9.98 -3.64 -8.69
CA ARG A 191 -8.65 -4.15 -8.32
C ARG A 191 -7.59 -4.00 -9.41
N ASP A 192 -8.00 -4.09 -10.68
CA ASP A 192 -7.11 -3.98 -11.85
C ASP A 192 -6.96 -2.53 -12.35
N ALA A 193 -7.71 -1.59 -11.76
CA ALA A 193 -7.70 -0.17 -12.06
C ALA A 193 -6.69 0.60 -11.18
N PRO A 194 -6.42 1.89 -11.46
CA PRO A 194 -5.45 2.66 -10.67
C PRO A 194 -5.84 2.80 -9.19
N PHE A 195 -4.85 2.59 -8.30
CA PHE A 195 -4.92 3.01 -6.89
C PHE A 195 -4.00 4.22 -6.71
N VAL A 196 -4.58 5.39 -6.55
CA VAL A 196 -3.84 6.65 -6.42
C VAL A 196 -3.90 7.11 -4.97
N ALA A 197 -2.75 7.16 -4.30
CA ALA A 197 -2.65 7.65 -2.93
C ALA A 197 -2.11 9.08 -2.89
N ILE A 198 -2.65 9.87 -1.98
CA ILE A 198 -2.16 11.21 -1.66
C ILE A 198 -2.22 11.41 -0.15
N ASN A 199 -1.13 11.88 0.44
CA ASN A 199 -1.10 12.25 1.85
C ASN A 199 -1.24 13.77 1.98
N CYS A 200 -2.37 14.21 2.54
CA CYS A 200 -2.72 15.64 2.62
C CYS A 200 -1.78 16.42 3.56
N ALA A 201 -1.21 15.77 4.58
CA ALA A 201 -0.28 16.40 5.51
C ALA A 201 1.14 16.60 4.94
N SER A 202 1.53 15.81 3.92
CA SER A 202 2.89 15.84 3.35
C SER A 202 3.09 16.91 2.28
N ILE A 203 2.02 17.53 1.79
CA ILE A 203 2.04 18.48 0.69
C ILE A 203 1.83 19.90 1.23
N PRO A 204 2.64 20.89 0.81
CA PRO A 204 2.39 22.27 1.16
C PRO A 204 0.97 22.73 0.78
N ARG A 205 0.31 23.48 1.67
CA ARG A 205 -1.09 23.91 1.50
C ARG A 205 -1.36 24.58 0.16
N ASP A 206 -0.46 25.42 -0.28
CA ASP A 206 -0.57 26.16 -1.57
C ASP A 206 -0.53 25.27 -2.80
N LEU A 207 0.04 24.06 -2.68
CA LEU A 207 0.17 23.09 -3.78
C LEU A 207 -0.91 21.99 -3.72
N LEU A 208 -1.51 21.78 -2.55
CA LEU A 208 -2.43 20.66 -2.33
C LEU A 208 -3.64 20.72 -3.26
N GLU A 209 -4.18 21.91 -3.50
CA GLU A 209 -5.28 22.10 -4.44
C GLU A 209 -4.91 21.66 -5.86
N SER A 210 -3.75 22.13 -6.33
CA SER A 210 -3.21 21.77 -7.66
C SER A 210 -2.88 20.27 -7.77
N GLU A 211 -2.42 19.64 -6.70
CA GLU A 211 -2.17 18.19 -6.68
C GLU A 211 -3.48 17.39 -6.76
N LEU A 212 -4.52 17.80 -6.00
CA LEU A 212 -5.80 17.09 -5.98
C LEU A 212 -6.57 17.25 -7.30
N PHE A 213 -6.74 18.48 -7.76
CA PHE A 213 -7.67 18.85 -8.83
C PHE A 213 -6.99 19.14 -10.18
N GLY A 214 -5.65 19.28 -10.19
CA GLY A 214 -4.90 19.71 -11.36
C GLY A 214 -4.95 21.24 -11.57
N HIS A 215 -4.19 21.73 -12.53
CA HIS A 215 -4.17 23.15 -12.88
C HIS A 215 -3.96 23.38 -14.38
N VAL A 216 -4.43 24.49 -14.90
CA VAL A 216 -4.12 24.96 -16.24
C VAL A 216 -2.91 25.89 -16.20
N LYS A 217 -2.18 25.97 -17.29
CA LYS A 217 -1.03 26.88 -17.47
C LYS A 217 -1.43 28.32 -17.14
N GLY A 218 -0.61 28.98 -16.30
CA GLY A 218 -0.82 30.37 -15.92
C GLY A 218 -1.80 30.61 -14.77
N SER A 219 -2.33 29.58 -14.12
CA SER A 219 -3.29 29.71 -13.01
C SER A 219 -2.68 30.29 -11.73
N PHE A 220 -1.37 30.13 -11.54
CA PHE A 220 -0.62 30.72 -10.43
C PHE A 220 0.86 30.92 -10.81
N THR A 221 1.62 31.63 -9.97
CA THR A 221 3.05 31.85 -10.17
C THR A 221 3.79 30.51 -10.07
N GLY A 222 4.31 30.01 -11.23
CA GLY A 222 4.94 28.70 -11.34
C GLY A 222 4.16 27.67 -12.16
N ALA A 223 2.92 27.94 -12.57
CA ALA A 223 2.14 27.09 -13.46
C ALA A 223 2.61 27.21 -14.93
N ILE A 224 3.77 26.59 -15.23
CA ILE A 224 4.42 26.69 -16.56
C ILE A 224 3.68 25.85 -17.63
N LYS A 225 3.01 24.77 -17.22
CA LYS A 225 2.28 23.84 -18.09
C LYS A 225 1.01 23.35 -17.38
N ASP A 226 0.08 22.76 -18.14
CA ASP A 226 -1.06 22.06 -17.56
C ASP A 226 -0.60 20.86 -16.75
N LYS A 227 -1.28 20.56 -15.64
CA LYS A 227 -1.01 19.41 -14.79
C LYS A 227 -2.31 18.69 -14.46
N MET A 228 -2.32 17.38 -14.69
CA MET A 228 -3.39 16.48 -14.28
C MET A 228 -3.40 16.31 -12.76
N GLY A 229 -4.57 16.39 -12.12
CA GLY A 229 -4.75 16.17 -10.70
C GLY A 229 -4.87 14.68 -10.32
N LYS A 230 -4.79 14.40 -9.02
CA LYS A 230 -4.92 13.03 -8.50
C LYS A 230 -6.31 12.43 -8.73
N PHE A 231 -7.36 13.24 -8.74
CA PHE A 231 -8.70 12.77 -9.10
C PHE A 231 -8.76 12.22 -10.51
N GLN A 232 -8.23 12.96 -11.49
CA GLN A 232 -8.18 12.50 -12.88
C GLN A 232 -7.25 11.28 -13.04
N ALA A 233 -6.12 11.23 -12.31
CA ALA A 233 -5.20 10.10 -12.34
C ALA A 233 -5.82 8.81 -11.77
N ALA A 234 -6.84 8.93 -10.91
CA ALA A 234 -7.57 7.82 -10.30
C ALA A 234 -8.80 7.38 -11.11
N GLU A 235 -9.01 7.93 -12.32
CA GLU A 235 -10.18 7.62 -13.15
C GLU A 235 -10.37 6.12 -13.35
N GLY A 236 -11.61 5.64 -13.18
CA GLY A 236 -11.98 4.23 -13.20
C GLY A 236 -11.51 3.41 -11.97
N GLY A 237 -10.71 4.00 -11.08
CA GLY A 237 -10.03 3.34 -9.98
C GLY A 237 -10.44 3.84 -8.59
N THR A 238 -9.45 3.90 -7.69
CA THR A 238 -9.63 4.33 -6.29
C THR A 238 -8.66 5.44 -5.94
N LEU A 239 -9.17 6.53 -5.37
CA LEU A 239 -8.38 7.60 -4.75
C LEU A 239 -8.33 7.39 -3.24
N PHE A 240 -7.11 7.26 -2.70
CA PHE A 240 -6.89 7.20 -1.27
C PHE A 240 -6.38 8.53 -0.75
N LEU A 241 -7.17 9.16 0.14
CA LEU A 241 -6.85 10.42 0.81
C LEU A 241 -6.35 10.12 2.23
N ASP A 242 -5.03 10.08 2.40
CA ASP A 242 -4.43 9.90 3.73
C ASP A 242 -4.36 11.22 4.48
N GLU A 243 -4.58 11.17 5.79
CA GLU A 243 -4.65 12.30 6.70
C GLU A 243 -5.60 13.43 6.20
N VAL A 244 -6.81 13.02 5.78
CA VAL A 244 -7.83 13.95 5.23
C VAL A 244 -8.27 15.01 6.24
N GLY A 245 -8.10 14.76 7.54
CA GLY A 245 -8.36 15.73 8.62
C GLY A 245 -7.45 16.95 8.57
N GLU A 246 -6.28 16.86 7.93
CA GLU A 246 -5.33 17.96 7.74
C GLU A 246 -5.66 18.84 6.53
N LEU A 247 -6.75 18.53 5.81
CA LEU A 247 -7.17 19.30 4.64
C LEU A 247 -7.56 20.73 5.04
N PRO A 248 -6.97 21.77 4.44
CA PRO A 248 -7.35 23.16 4.71
C PRO A 248 -8.86 23.41 4.54
N LEU A 249 -9.45 24.19 5.44
CA LEU A 249 -10.89 24.45 5.45
C LEU A 249 -11.41 24.99 4.11
N GLU A 250 -10.59 25.77 3.40
CA GLU A 250 -10.88 26.35 2.09
C GLU A 250 -11.02 25.29 0.98
N LEU A 251 -10.35 24.14 1.11
CA LEU A 251 -10.40 23.08 0.12
C LEU A 251 -11.50 22.04 0.40
N GLN A 252 -12.04 22.01 1.61
CA GLN A 252 -13.08 21.07 1.99
C GLN A 252 -14.37 21.19 1.16
N PRO A 253 -14.86 22.41 0.81
CA PRO A 253 -16.01 22.56 -0.10
C PRO A 253 -15.75 22.01 -1.50
N LYS A 254 -14.53 22.14 -2.03
CA LYS A 254 -14.16 21.61 -3.35
C LYS A 254 -14.13 20.10 -3.34
N LEU A 255 -13.58 19.49 -2.27
CA LEU A 255 -13.60 18.06 -2.07
C LEU A 255 -15.04 17.53 -1.95
N LEU A 256 -15.88 18.22 -1.16
CA LEU A 256 -17.29 17.86 -1.01
C LEU A 256 -18.02 17.86 -2.36
N ARG A 257 -17.82 18.88 -3.20
CA ARG A 257 -18.38 18.95 -4.53
C ARG A 257 -17.91 17.81 -5.42
N ALA A 258 -16.62 17.48 -5.41
CA ALA A 258 -16.09 16.34 -6.16
C ALA A 258 -16.72 15.01 -5.73
N LEU A 259 -17.00 14.82 -4.43
CA LEU A 259 -17.64 13.62 -3.90
C LEU A 259 -19.16 13.55 -4.21
N GLN A 260 -19.86 14.68 -4.26
CA GLN A 260 -21.30 14.75 -4.48
C GLN A 260 -21.67 14.71 -5.94
N GLU A 261 -21.05 15.58 -6.75
CA GLU A 261 -21.38 15.77 -8.16
C GLU A 261 -20.59 14.80 -9.06
N LYS A 262 -19.54 14.15 -8.52
CA LYS A 262 -18.60 13.33 -9.27
C LYS A 262 -17.96 14.11 -10.42
N GLU A 263 -17.62 15.35 -10.17
CA GLU A 263 -17.03 16.26 -11.15
C GLU A 263 -15.92 17.07 -10.50
N VAL A 264 -14.88 17.37 -11.25
CA VAL A 264 -13.78 18.23 -10.83
C VAL A 264 -13.51 19.31 -11.87
N GLU A 265 -12.98 20.43 -11.37
CA GLU A 265 -12.53 21.56 -12.15
C GLU A 265 -11.08 21.86 -11.79
N ALA A 266 -10.22 21.96 -12.80
CA ALA A 266 -8.81 22.30 -12.60
C ALA A 266 -8.65 23.74 -12.12
N VAL A 267 -7.62 24.02 -11.31
CA VAL A 267 -7.32 25.38 -10.82
C VAL A 267 -7.08 26.31 -12.00
N GLY A 268 -7.85 27.41 -12.06
CA GLY A 268 -7.82 28.36 -13.17
C GLY A 268 -8.49 27.89 -14.45
N GLY A 269 -9.09 26.71 -14.46
CA GLY A 269 -9.87 26.19 -15.56
C GLY A 269 -11.34 26.54 -15.42
N THR A 270 -12.11 26.35 -16.51
CA THR A 270 -13.57 26.53 -16.56
C THR A 270 -14.29 25.27 -17.05
N LYS A 271 -13.51 24.21 -17.38
CA LYS A 271 -14.06 22.94 -17.85
C LYS A 271 -14.22 21.99 -16.69
N THR A 272 -15.46 21.56 -16.48
CA THR A 272 -15.80 20.50 -15.53
C THR A 272 -15.58 19.15 -16.19
N GLN A 273 -14.92 18.24 -15.50
CA GLN A 273 -14.67 16.86 -15.93
C GLN A 273 -15.42 15.91 -15.00
N LYS A 274 -16.22 15.02 -15.57
CA LYS A 274 -16.87 13.94 -14.84
C LYS A 274 -15.83 12.91 -14.39
N LEU A 275 -16.04 12.33 -13.21
CA LEU A 275 -15.16 11.36 -12.59
C LEU A 275 -15.93 10.07 -12.24
N ASP A 276 -15.31 8.95 -12.55
CA ASP A 276 -15.69 7.65 -12.00
C ASP A 276 -14.59 7.17 -11.04
N VAL A 277 -14.56 7.72 -9.83
CA VAL A 277 -13.54 7.45 -8.83
C VAL A 277 -14.17 7.02 -7.52
N ARG A 278 -13.74 5.86 -6.99
CA ARG A 278 -14.07 5.44 -5.63
C ARG A 278 -13.13 6.13 -4.64
N VAL A 279 -13.67 6.72 -3.56
CA VAL A 279 -12.86 7.43 -2.57
C VAL A 279 -12.77 6.64 -1.27
N VAL A 280 -11.56 6.43 -0.80
CA VAL A 280 -11.22 5.90 0.52
C VAL A 280 -10.38 6.95 1.25
N SER A 281 -10.76 7.31 2.46
CA SER A 281 -10.09 8.36 3.24
C SER A 281 -9.54 7.79 4.54
N ALA A 282 -8.47 8.37 5.06
CA ALA A 282 -7.93 8.02 6.36
C ALA A 282 -7.55 9.25 7.17
N THR A 283 -7.65 9.14 8.51
CA THR A 283 -7.19 10.18 9.43
C THR A 283 -6.83 9.61 10.80
N ASN A 284 -5.90 10.26 11.48
CA ASN A 284 -5.57 10.02 12.88
C ASN A 284 -6.23 11.04 13.81
N LEU A 285 -6.86 12.08 13.26
CA LEU A 285 -7.52 13.11 14.05
C LEU A 285 -8.86 12.62 14.60
N ASP A 286 -9.20 13.15 15.77
CA ASP A 286 -10.54 13.09 16.35
C ASP A 286 -11.43 14.07 15.57
N ILE A 287 -12.18 13.54 14.60
CA ILE A 287 -13.00 14.36 13.70
C ILE A 287 -14.10 15.11 14.45
N ASP A 288 -14.68 14.50 15.49
CA ASP A 288 -15.73 15.17 16.29
C ASP A 288 -15.19 16.44 16.95
N LYS A 289 -13.98 16.36 17.51
CA LYS A 289 -13.30 17.55 18.03
C LYS A 289 -12.93 18.55 16.94
N ALA A 290 -12.50 18.08 15.76
CA ALA A 290 -12.18 18.97 14.65
C ALA A 290 -13.43 19.73 14.14
N ILE A 291 -14.59 19.08 14.11
CA ILE A 291 -15.88 19.71 13.79
C ILE A 291 -16.25 20.72 14.86
N ALA A 292 -16.18 20.35 16.14
CA ALA A 292 -16.49 21.25 17.24
C ALA A 292 -15.60 22.51 17.26
N ASN A 293 -14.33 22.37 16.87
CA ASN A 293 -13.37 23.47 16.76
C ASN A 293 -13.50 24.27 15.44
N GLY A 294 -14.39 23.88 14.52
CA GLY A 294 -14.56 24.56 13.23
C GLY A 294 -13.42 24.36 12.24
N THR A 295 -12.53 23.38 12.46
CA THR A 295 -11.40 23.06 11.55
C THR A 295 -11.76 22.02 10.50
N PHE A 296 -12.86 21.29 10.69
CA PHE A 296 -13.40 20.32 9.74
C PHE A 296 -14.91 20.51 9.55
N ARG A 297 -15.41 20.39 8.33
CA ARG A 297 -16.83 20.58 8.03
C ARG A 297 -17.62 19.29 8.29
N GLU A 298 -18.73 19.43 8.94
CA GLU A 298 -19.64 18.33 9.26
C GLU A 298 -20.26 17.66 8.00
N ASP A 299 -20.61 18.48 6.98
CA ASP A 299 -21.17 17.99 5.72
C ASP A 299 -20.17 17.11 4.94
N LEU A 300 -18.89 17.45 4.95
CA LEU A 300 -17.83 16.66 4.36
C LEU A 300 -17.62 15.35 5.13
N TYR A 301 -17.66 15.38 6.46
CA TYR A 301 -17.54 14.18 7.28
C TYR A 301 -18.60 13.13 6.91
N TYR A 302 -19.89 13.51 6.84
CA TYR A 302 -20.95 12.58 6.47
C TYR A 302 -20.80 12.05 5.05
N ARG A 303 -20.17 12.79 4.16
CA ARG A 303 -19.94 12.33 2.79
C ARG A 303 -18.74 11.39 2.65
N LEU A 304 -17.67 11.59 3.43
CA LEU A 304 -16.50 10.72 3.50
C LEU A 304 -16.75 9.46 4.32
N GLY A 305 -17.49 9.58 5.40
CA GLY A 305 -17.70 8.54 6.41
C GLY A 305 -18.99 7.74 6.22
N VAL A 306 -19.42 7.45 4.98
CA VAL A 306 -20.59 6.58 4.74
C VAL A 306 -20.41 5.22 5.42
N ILE A 307 -19.19 4.69 5.38
CA ILE A 307 -18.81 3.48 6.12
C ILE A 307 -17.54 3.79 6.92
N PRO A 308 -17.65 3.94 8.24
CA PRO A 308 -16.47 4.13 9.10
C PRO A 308 -15.80 2.80 9.40
N ILE A 309 -14.46 2.77 9.36
CA ILE A 309 -13.62 1.65 9.79
C ILE A 309 -12.63 2.18 10.83
N HIS A 310 -12.72 1.69 12.05
CA HIS A 310 -11.76 2.06 13.10
C HIS A 310 -10.68 1.00 13.27
N LEU A 311 -9.41 1.39 13.10
CA LEU A 311 -8.26 0.53 13.37
C LEU A 311 -7.81 0.68 14.82
N PRO A 312 -7.85 -0.42 15.60
CA PRO A 312 -7.41 -0.40 16.98
C PRO A 312 -5.89 -0.15 17.06
N PRO A 313 -5.42 0.61 18.06
CA PRO A 313 -4.01 0.76 18.34
C PRO A 313 -3.39 -0.58 18.76
N LEU A 314 -2.08 -0.72 18.60
CA LEU A 314 -1.39 -2.01 18.82
C LEU A 314 -1.50 -2.51 20.28
N ARG A 315 -1.58 -1.60 21.24
CA ARG A 315 -1.81 -1.92 22.67
C ARG A 315 -3.16 -2.60 22.95
N GLU A 316 -4.16 -2.45 22.10
CA GLU A 316 -5.47 -3.10 22.21
C GLU A 316 -5.51 -4.47 21.50
N ARG A 317 -4.51 -4.74 20.63
CA ARG A 317 -4.37 -6.00 19.89
C ARG A 317 -3.03 -6.69 20.18
N ARG A 318 -2.61 -6.74 21.44
CA ARG A 318 -1.32 -7.30 21.87
C ARG A 318 -1.06 -8.73 21.40
N LYS A 319 -2.12 -9.53 21.17
CA LYS A 319 -2.01 -10.89 20.61
C LYS A 319 -1.44 -10.93 19.21
N ASP A 320 -1.50 -9.82 18.47
CA ASP A 320 -0.97 -9.73 17.13
C ASP A 320 0.54 -9.43 17.11
N ILE A 321 1.10 -8.92 18.23
CA ILE A 321 2.52 -8.51 18.30
C ILE A 321 3.47 -9.67 17.95
N PRO A 322 3.34 -10.88 18.50
CA PRO A 322 4.22 -11.99 18.13
C PRO A 322 4.13 -12.39 16.65
N LEU A 323 2.93 -12.27 16.06
CA LEU A 323 2.71 -12.55 14.64
C LEU A 323 3.36 -11.47 13.76
N LEU A 324 3.23 -10.21 14.16
CA LEU A 324 3.86 -9.07 13.48
C LEU A 324 5.38 -9.16 13.53
N ILE A 325 5.96 -9.50 14.70
CA ILE A 325 7.41 -9.69 14.85
C ILE A 325 7.89 -10.78 13.88
N ARG A 326 7.23 -11.94 13.84
CA ARG A 326 7.58 -13.03 12.91
C ARG A 326 7.47 -12.59 11.46
N TYR A 327 6.41 -11.88 11.11
CA TYR A 327 6.20 -11.34 9.77
C TYR A 327 7.34 -10.39 9.37
N PHE A 328 7.75 -9.48 10.26
CA PHE A 328 8.86 -8.55 9.98
C PHE A 328 10.21 -9.26 9.89
N CYS A 329 10.46 -10.28 10.73
CA CYS A 329 11.66 -11.11 10.57
C CYS A 329 11.73 -11.73 9.18
N GLY A 330 10.64 -12.34 8.69
CA GLY A 330 10.56 -12.89 7.34
C GLY A 330 10.72 -11.85 6.25
N LYS A 331 10.07 -10.68 6.39
CA LYS A 331 10.19 -9.56 5.45
C LYS A 331 11.64 -9.08 5.28
N HIS A 332 12.44 -9.12 6.34
CA HIS A 332 13.86 -8.73 6.33
C HIS A 332 14.81 -9.92 6.07
N GLY A 333 14.30 -11.07 5.58
CA GLY A 333 15.12 -12.24 5.21
C GLY A 333 15.78 -12.93 6.40
N SER A 334 15.18 -12.85 7.58
CA SER A 334 15.72 -13.36 8.84
C SER A 334 14.77 -14.37 9.51
N ASP A 335 14.20 -15.30 8.73
CA ASP A 335 13.21 -16.29 9.19
C ASP A 335 13.70 -17.19 10.34
N MET A 336 15.02 -17.39 10.46
CA MET A 336 15.64 -18.21 11.51
C MET A 336 15.82 -17.48 12.84
N VAL A 337 15.65 -16.15 12.87
CA VAL A 337 15.81 -15.37 14.09
C VAL A 337 14.60 -15.52 14.99
N SER A 338 14.86 -15.73 16.27
CA SER A 338 13.85 -15.87 17.32
C SER A 338 14.11 -14.87 18.45
N PHE A 339 13.09 -14.61 19.23
CA PHE A 339 13.19 -13.81 20.45
C PHE A 339 13.06 -14.75 21.65
N ASP A 340 13.83 -14.52 22.71
CA ASP A 340 13.62 -15.25 23.93
C ASP A 340 12.26 -14.90 24.58
N LYS A 341 11.84 -15.68 25.58
CA LYS A 341 10.53 -15.49 26.20
C LYS A 341 10.39 -14.16 26.90
N ASP A 342 11.46 -13.67 27.50
CA ASP A 342 11.48 -12.46 28.31
C ASP A 342 11.51 -11.22 27.40
N ALA A 343 12.31 -11.25 26.32
CA ALA A 343 12.30 -10.22 25.29
C ALA A 343 10.94 -10.11 24.61
N LEU A 344 10.35 -11.26 24.22
CA LEU A 344 9.02 -11.28 23.60
C LEU A 344 7.95 -10.74 24.55
N HIS A 345 8.00 -11.14 25.83
CA HIS A 345 7.06 -10.64 26.86
C HIS A 345 7.17 -9.13 27.01
N THR A 346 8.40 -8.61 27.11
CA THR A 346 8.68 -7.17 27.21
C THR A 346 8.09 -6.41 26.03
N LEU A 347 8.30 -6.89 24.79
CA LEU A 347 7.76 -6.28 23.58
C LEU A 347 6.23 -6.34 23.54
N VAL A 348 5.59 -7.42 24.00
CA VAL A 348 4.13 -7.55 24.07
C VAL A 348 3.50 -6.59 25.09
N MET A 349 4.20 -6.32 26.19
CA MET A 349 3.68 -5.45 27.26
C MET A 349 3.90 -3.96 26.99
N TYR A 350 4.79 -3.60 26.09
CA TYR A 350 5.08 -2.21 25.73
C TYR A 350 3.85 -1.55 25.06
N PRO A 351 3.54 -0.26 25.33
CA PRO A 351 2.34 0.41 24.83
C PRO A 351 2.34 0.78 23.35
N TRP A 352 3.48 0.77 22.68
CA TRP A 352 3.66 1.05 21.24
C TRP A 352 2.99 2.35 20.77
N PRO A 353 3.41 3.54 21.25
CA PRO A 353 2.81 4.81 20.85
C PRO A 353 2.90 5.06 19.32
N GLY A 354 3.92 4.55 18.63
CA GLY A 354 4.05 4.58 17.18
C GLY A 354 3.44 3.36 16.47
N ASN A 355 2.71 2.51 17.20
CA ASN A 355 1.97 1.36 16.69
C ASN A 355 2.83 0.38 15.87
N VAL A 356 2.30 -0.13 14.75
CA VAL A 356 2.97 -1.13 13.90
C VAL A 356 4.23 -0.57 13.23
N ARG A 357 4.23 0.73 12.88
CA ARG A 357 5.42 1.38 12.29
C ARG A 357 6.60 1.41 13.28
N GLU A 358 6.33 1.68 14.54
CA GLU A 358 7.37 1.64 15.59
C GLU A 358 7.86 0.22 15.84
N LEU A 359 6.94 -0.77 15.84
CA LEU A 359 7.30 -2.18 15.99
C LEU A 359 8.19 -2.65 14.82
N GLU A 360 7.81 -2.34 13.58
CA GLU A 360 8.59 -2.68 12.38
C GLU A 360 10.01 -2.13 12.45
N ASN A 361 10.16 -0.82 12.70
CA ASN A 361 11.46 -0.16 12.83
C ASN A 361 12.29 -0.75 13.99
N THR A 362 11.63 -1.14 15.08
CA THR A 362 12.29 -1.76 16.22
C THR A 362 12.81 -3.15 15.86
N VAL A 363 12.00 -3.98 15.22
CA VAL A 363 12.42 -5.32 14.77
C VAL A 363 13.54 -5.21 13.74
N GLU A 364 13.44 -4.32 12.74
CA GLU A 364 14.50 -4.07 11.78
C GLU A 364 15.83 -3.70 12.46
N ARG A 365 15.80 -2.76 13.41
CA ARG A 365 16.97 -2.37 14.18
C ARG A 365 17.57 -3.54 14.94
N LEU A 366 16.75 -4.35 15.61
CA LEU A 366 17.22 -5.52 16.37
C LEU A 366 17.85 -6.56 15.44
N LEU A 367 17.27 -6.79 14.25
CA LEU A 367 17.83 -7.71 13.26
C LEU A 367 19.19 -7.25 12.72
N ILE A 368 19.41 -5.94 12.57
CA ILE A 368 20.70 -5.37 12.13
C ILE A 368 21.75 -5.45 13.23
N MET A 369 21.35 -5.21 14.48
CA MET A 369 22.28 -5.06 15.62
C MET A 369 22.51 -6.35 16.41
N ARG A 370 21.82 -7.45 16.06
CA ARG A 370 21.89 -8.73 16.81
C ARG A 370 23.29 -9.35 16.81
N ASN A 371 23.60 -10.04 17.88
CA ASN A 371 24.85 -10.80 18.02
C ASN A 371 24.71 -12.30 17.71
N GLY A 372 23.48 -12.78 17.49
CA GLY A 372 23.18 -14.21 17.22
C GLY A 372 21.79 -14.42 16.61
N ASP A 373 21.31 -15.66 16.62
CA ASP A 373 20.02 -16.03 16.07
C ASP A 373 18.89 -15.95 17.12
N VAL A 374 19.21 -15.68 18.38
CA VAL A 374 18.22 -15.49 19.46
C VAL A 374 18.46 -14.11 20.08
N ILE A 375 17.46 -13.24 19.98
CA ILE A 375 17.47 -11.89 20.55
C ILE A 375 16.99 -11.96 22.00
N GLY A 376 17.84 -11.55 22.94
CA GLY A 376 17.56 -11.50 24.38
C GLY A 376 17.06 -10.13 24.85
N VAL A 377 16.65 -10.07 26.13
CA VAL A 377 16.18 -8.82 26.77
C VAL A 377 17.26 -7.75 26.79
N ASP A 378 18.49 -8.12 26.98
CA ASP A 378 19.67 -7.25 27.04
C ASP A 378 20.02 -6.59 25.69
N GLU A 379 19.51 -7.15 24.58
CA GLU A 379 19.63 -6.54 23.24
C GLU A 379 18.51 -5.53 22.96
N LEU A 380 17.47 -5.49 23.81
CA LEU A 380 16.38 -4.53 23.65
C LEU A 380 16.84 -3.11 24.04
N PRO A 381 16.43 -2.08 23.29
CA PRO A 381 16.65 -0.69 23.68
C PRO A 381 16.11 -0.38 25.09
N GLU A 382 16.81 0.47 25.83
CA GLU A 382 16.49 0.86 27.22
C GLU A 382 15.03 1.27 27.41
N LYS A 383 14.43 1.95 26.43
CA LYS A 383 13.02 2.36 26.46
C LYS A 383 12.02 1.22 26.67
N PHE A 384 12.39 -0.04 26.38
CA PHE A 384 11.55 -1.21 26.60
C PHE A 384 11.80 -1.83 27.98
N LEU A 385 12.99 -1.60 28.54
CA LEU A 385 13.38 -2.11 29.86
C LEU A 385 12.82 -1.25 30.99
N ASP A 386 12.56 0.02 30.72
CA ASP A 386 11.97 1.00 31.67
C ASP A 386 10.48 0.80 31.97
N ASN A 387 9.90 -0.34 31.63
CA ASN A 387 8.49 -0.68 31.91
C ASN A 387 8.17 -0.87 33.40
N GLY A 388 8.96 -0.27 34.27
CA GLY A 388 8.78 -0.33 35.72
C GLY A 388 8.69 1.02 36.44
N VAL A 389 9.28 2.09 35.94
CA VAL A 389 9.22 3.40 36.62
C VAL A 389 9.53 4.54 35.64
N SER A 390 8.65 4.87 34.73
CA SER A 390 8.74 6.14 34.01
C SER A 390 7.38 6.79 33.88
N GLY A 391 7.07 7.67 34.79
CA GLY A 391 6.30 8.88 34.57
C GLY A 391 4.79 8.81 34.41
N SER A 392 4.09 7.78 34.88
CA SER A 392 2.81 8.07 35.55
C SER A 392 3.18 8.52 36.95
N ALA A 393 2.92 9.74 37.29
CA ALA A 393 3.04 10.16 38.69
C ALA A 393 2.32 9.10 39.51
N VAL A 394 3.06 8.40 40.39
CA VAL A 394 2.51 7.37 41.30
C VAL A 394 1.36 7.97 42.13
N ILE A 395 1.24 9.28 42.07
CA ILE A 395 0.28 10.10 42.80
C ILE A 395 -0.21 11.19 41.85
N THR A 396 -1.49 11.16 41.49
CA THR A 396 -2.17 12.28 40.82
C THR A 396 -2.75 13.17 41.90
N LEU A 397 -2.21 14.37 42.05
CA LEU A 397 -2.72 15.35 42.98
C LEU A 397 -3.99 16.00 42.41
N PRO A 398 -5.07 16.14 43.18
CA PRO A 398 -6.26 16.91 42.81
C PRO A 398 -5.90 18.39 42.57
N ASP A 399 -6.64 19.07 41.66
CA ASP A 399 -6.45 20.48 41.35
C ASP A 399 -6.68 21.40 42.57
N GLU A 400 -7.44 20.94 43.55
CA GLU A 400 -7.75 21.66 44.80
C GLU A 400 -6.64 21.54 45.86
N GLY A 401 -5.58 20.79 45.55
CA GLY A 401 -4.47 20.52 46.47
C GLY A 401 -4.72 19.27 47.32
N TYR A 402 -3.66 18.72 47.92
CA TYR A 402 -3.70 17.53 48.75
C TYR A 402 -2.78 17.68 49.96
N SER A 403 -3.22 17.23 51.13
CA SER A 403 -2.41 17.29 52.35
C SER A 403 -1.25 16.28 52.27
N LEU A 404 0.00 16.74 52.39
CA LEU A 404 1.18 15.88 52.41
C LEU A 404 1.10 14.86 53.58
N GLU A 405 0.51 15.24 54.70
CA GLU A 405 0.34 14.35 55.85
C GLU A 405 -0.67 13.23 55.56
N GLN A 406 -1.76 13.52 54.86
CA GLN A 406 -2.70 12.51 54.41
C GLN A 406 -2.06 11.55 53.44
N LEU A 407 -1.29 12.05 52.47
CA LEU A 407 -0.57 11.24 51.51
C LEU A 407 0.45 10.30 52.20
N GLU A 408 1.26 10.83 53.12
CA GLU A 408 2.19 10.00 53.89
C GLU A 408 1.46 8.89 54.69
N ARG A 409 0.34 9.25 55.32
CA ARG A 409 -0.49 8.30 56.06
C ARG A 409 -1.00 7.18 55.15
N GLU A 410 -1.57 7.52 54.00
CA GLU A 410 -2.09 6.54 53.03
C GLU A 410 -0.99 5.61 52.51
N VAL A 411 0.16 6.15 52.14
CA VAL A 411 1.32 5.36 51.67
C VAL A 411 1.79 4.39 52.75
N VAL A 412 1.84 4.81 54.03
CA VAL A 412 2.24 3.95 55.13
C VAL A 412 1.21 2.84 55.37
N VAL A 413 -0.09 3.14 55.32
CA VAL A 413 -1.17 2.16 55.48
C VAL A 413 -1.14 1.14 54.37
N GLN A 414 -1.07 1.55 53.11
CA GLN A 414 -0.98 0.65 51.95
C GLN A 414 0.25 -0.25 51.99
N ALA A 415 1.41 0.27 52.45
CA ALA A 415 2.59 -0.55 52.63
C ALA A 415 2.43 -1.62 53.70
N LEU A 416 1.72 -1.30 54.80
CA LEU A 416 1.40 -2.28 55.87
C LEU A 416 0.43 -3.35 55.36
N GLU A 417 -0.64 -2.97 54.68
CA GLU A 417 -1.64 -3.89 54.11
C GLU A 417 -0.99 -4.87 53.14
N ARG A 418 -0.17 -4.37 52.19
CA ARG A 418 0.57 -5.19 51.21
C ARG A 418 1.57 -6.16 51.84
N ASN A 419 2.06 -5.85 53.04
CA ASN A 419 3.00 -6.69 53.77
C ASN A 419 2.35 -7.38 55.01
N HIS A 420 1.05 -7.58 54.99
CA HIS A 420 0.31 -8.27 56.00
C HIS A 420 0.58 -7.73 57.42
N TRP A 421 0.62 -6.41 57.55
CA TRP A 421 0.90 -5.65 58.80
C TRP A 421 2.27 -5.95 59.45
N ASN A 422 3.20 -6.55 58.68
CA ASN A 422 4.54 -6.77 59.16
C ASN A 422 5.37 -5.48 59.03
N GLN A 423 5.64 -4.82 60.09
CA GLN A 423 6.35 -3.54 60.15
C GLN A 423 7.77 -3.59 59.53
N THR A 424 8.50 -4.70 59.73
CA THR A 424 9.84 -4.85 59.19
C THR A 424 9.82 -4.99 57.66
N ALA A 425 8.85 -5.76 57.14
CA ALA A 425 8.66 -5.92 55.68
C ALA A 425 8.17 -4.61 55.05
N ALA A 426 7.19 -3.92 55.69
CA ALA A 426 6.68 -2.64 55.19
C ALA A 426 7.74 -1.53 55.20
N ALA A 427 8.59 -1.47 56.23
CA ALA A 427 9.72 -0.50 56.25
C ALA A 427 10.71 -0.76 55.11
N ARG A 428 11.06 -2.04 54.82
CA ARG A 428 11.89 -2.43 53.70
C ARG A 428 11.22 -2.10 52.37
N PHE A 429 9.93 -2.34 52.24
CA PHE A 429 9.16 -2.01 51.06
C PHE A 429 9.15 -0.52 50.75
N LEU A 430 9.01 0.34 51.79
CA LEU A 430 9.12 1.79 51.73
C LEU A 430 10.55 2.32 51.60
N ARG A 431 11.56 1.44 51.65
CA ARG A 431 12.99 1.81 51.65
C ARG A 431 13.35 2.78 52.77
N ILE A 432 12.74 2.67 53.95
CA ILE A 432 13.02 3.49 55.14
C ILE A 432 13.47 2.60 56.30
N PRO A 433 14.24 3.14 57.24
CA PRO A 433 14.57 2.44 58.45
C PRO A 433 13.33 2.09 59.28
N ARG A 434 13.35 0.94 59.99
CA ARG A 434 12.20 0.48 60.76
C ARG A 434 11.76 1.50 61.84
N HIS A 435 12.73 2.15 62.52
CA HIS A 435 12.41 3.18 63.52
C HIS A 435 11.65 4.38 62.91
N THR A 436 11.96 4.74 61.68
CA THR A 436 11.27 5.82 60.98
C THR A 436 9.81 5.43 60.66
N LEU A 437 9.55 4.15 60.33
CA LEU A 437 8.21 3.68 60.14
C LEU A 437 7.41 3.70 61.45
N ILE A 438 8.02 3.23 62.56
CA ILE A 438 7.39 3.25 63.91
C ILE A 438 7.03 4.68 64.31
N TYR A 439 7.93 5.63 64.13
CA TYR A 439 7.67 7.05 64.39
C TYR A 439 6.45 7.57 63.56
N ARG A 440 6.32 7.18 62.27
CA ARG A 440 5.18 7.58 61.45
C ARG A 440 3.89 6.91 61.89
N LEU A 441 3.92 5.65 62.35
CA LEU A 441 2.77 4.97 62.92
C LEU A 441 2.21 5.70 64.15
N GLU A 442 3.10 6.12 65.02
CA GLU A 442 2.73 6.90 66.24
C GLU A 442 2.21 8.28 65.83
N LYS A 443 2.91 8.99 64.94
CA LYS A 443 2.54 10.33 64.47
C LYS A 443 1.15 10.36 63.85
N TYR A 444 0.79 9.33 63.05
CA TYR A 444 -0.51 9.28 62.35
C TYR A 444 -1.55 8.43 63.05
N SER A 445 -1.29 7.98 64.29
CA SER A 445 -2.20 7.15 65.10
C SER A 445 -2.73 5.94 64.33
N ILE A 446 -1.83 5.24 63.60
CA ILE A 446 -2.14 4.03 62.86
C ILE A 446 -2.04 2.83 63.80
N GLU A 447 -3.18 2.23 64.17
CA GLU A 447 -3.21 1.01 64.97
C GLU A 447 -2.75 -0.19 64.17
N VAL A 448 -1.69 -0.87 64.65
CA VAL A 448 -1.22 -2.09 64.04
C VAL A 448 -2.02 -3.25 64.56
N GLN A 449 -2.84 -3.89 63.76
CA GLN A 449 -3.52 -5.13 64.10
C GLN A 449 -2.46 -6.20 64.40
N SER A 450 -2.16 -6.43 65.64
CA SER A 450 -1.36 -7.59 66.05
C SER A 450 -2.25 -8.85 65.89
N LYS A 451 -1.82 -9.74 64.98
CA LYS A 451 -2.29 -11.13 65.02
C LYS A 451 -1.56 -11.90 66.09
#